data_e66a1e1efad621ce07e6fcc41ccd9893
#
_entry.id   e66a1e1efad621ce07e6fcc41ccd9893
#
_cell.length_a   1.000
_cell.length_b   1.000
_cell.length_c   1.000
_cell.angle_alpha   90.00
_cell.angle_beta   90.00
_cell.angle_gamma   90.00
#
_symmetry.space_group_name_H-M   'P 1'
#
loop_
_entity.id
_entity.type
_entity.pdbx_description
1 polymer ?
#
loop_
_entity_poly.entity_id
_entity_poly.type
_entity_poly.pdbx_seq_one_letter_code
_entity_poly.pdbx_strand_id
1 'polypeptide(L)'
;MGISQEELAGRAGLHRTYVCDVERGARNLSLQSIEKLARALEISIAALFNYETSADSTGTPPFTGQGLVDILFVEDDPLDAKMAMTALSAITNRVQLVRDGESALDFLFCRGAFARRQPSHRPQLILLDLELPKMGGLEVLHSVKSDPRTATIPVVVLTGSERQRDVQASKRLGAADYILKPVDMLNLTRVVPTVNYQWALLKPPPPEQRA
;
A
#
# COMPACT_ATOMS: atom_id res chain seq x y z
N MET A 1 18.79 -3.00 -25.33
CA MET A 1 17.99 -3.14 -26.57
C MET A 1 16.53 -3.10 -26.16
N GLY A 2 15.75 -2.13 -26.66
CA GLY A 2 14.34 -2.02 -26.34
C GLY A 2 13.51 -2.91 -27.27
N ILE A 3 12.61 -3.68 -26.71
CA ILE A 3 11.60 -4.44 -27.44
C ILE A 3 10.42 -3.52 -27.79
N SER A 4 9.85 -3.64 -29.00
CA SER A 4 8.69 -2.82 -29.40
C SER A 4 7.40 -3.32 -28.73
N GLN A 5 6.39 -2.43 -28.59
CA GLN A 5 5.06 -2.81 -28.04
C GLN A 5 4.42 -3.96 -28.82
N GLU A 6 4.60 -3.99 -30.13
CA GLU A 6 4.06 -5.02 -31.02
C GLU A 6 4.74 -6.36 -30.80
N GLU A 7 6.05 -6.35 -30.67
CA GLU A 7 6.85 -7.53 -30.38
C GLU A 7 6.57 -8.07 -28.97
N LEU A 8 6.47 -7.19 -27.96
CA LEU A 8 6.10 -7.58 -26.60
C LEU A 8 4.70 -8.19 -26.55
N ALA A 9 3.74 -7.58 -27.24
CA ALA A 9 2.37 -8.10 -27.32
C ALA A 9 2.33 -9.50 -27.97
N GLY A 10 3.06 -9.68 -29.07
CA GLY A 10 3.18 -10.96 -29.75
C GLY A 10 3.80 -12.04 -28.88
N ARG A 11 4.92 -11.74 -28.20
CA ARG A 11 5.58 -12.70 -27.28
C ARG A 11 4.72 -13.03 -26.05
N ALA A 12 3.97 -12.06 -25.54
CA ALA A 12 3.10 -12.25 -24.38
C ALA A 12 1.74 -12.90 -24.72
N GLY A 13 1.40 -13.06 -26.00
CA GLY A 13 0.08 -13.52 -26.42
C GLY A 13 -1.02 -12.55 -25.96
N LEU A 14 -0.75 -11.25 -26.04
CA LEU A 14 -1.65 -10.16 -25.71
C LEU A 14 -1.89 -9.29 -26.94
N HIS A 15 -3.02 -8.56 -26.95
CA HIS A 15 -3.27 -7.60 -28.02
C HIS A 15 -2.40 -6.35 -27.84
N ARG A 16 -1.86 -5.79 -28.94
CA ARG A 16 -1.02 -4.57 -28.89
C ARG A 16 -1.71 -3.41 -28.16
N THR A 17 -3.01 -3.20 -28.41
CA THR A 17 -3.79 -2.16 -27.73
C THR A 17 -3.79 -2.35 -26.22
N TYR A 18 -3.85 -3.61 -25.75
CA TYR A 18 -3.78 -3.92 -24.32
C TYR A 18 -2.43 -3.49 -23.71
N VAL A 19 -1.32 -3.81 -24.37
CA VAL A 19 0.03 -3.40 -23.92
C VAL A 19 0.14 -1.88 -23.89
N CYS A 20 -0.35 -1.22 -24.94
CA CYS A 20 -0.35 0.24 -25.03
C CYS A 20 -1.21 0.90 -23.93
N ASP A 21 -2.37 0.34 -23.61
CA ASP A 21 -3.25 0.85 -22.53
C ASP A 21 -2.60 0.65 -21.15
N VAL A 22 -1.88 -0.46 -20.95
CA VAL A 22 -1.13 -0.73 -19.72
C VAL A 22 0.01 0.27 -19.55
N GLU A 23 0.81 0.51 -20.60
CA GLU A 23 1.92 1.49 -20.55
C GLU A 23 1.43 2.92 -20.29
N ARG A 24 0.23 3.25 -20.78
CA ARG A 24 -0.40 4.57 -20.52
C ARG A 24 -1.09 4.65 -19.16
N GLY A 25 -1.14 3.54 -18.39
CA GLY A 25 -1.87 3.47 -17.12
C GLY A 25 -3.39 3.52 -17.30
N ALA A 26 -3.90 3.30 -18.52
CA ALA A 26 -5.33 3.31 -18.81
C ALA A 26 -6.02 1.98 -18.48
N ARG A 27 -5.25 0.93 -18.15
CA ARG A 27 -5.79 -0.40 -17.83
C ARG A 27 -4.96 -1.12 -16.78
N ASN A 28 -5.63 -1.75 -15.82
CA ASN A 28 -5.00 -2.59 -14.82
C ASN A 28 -4.59 -3.94 -15.40
N LEU A 29 -3.42 -4.43 -14.97
CA LEU A 29 -2.93 -5.76 -15.29
C LEU A 29 -3.62 -6.81 -14.42
N SER A 30 -4.10 -7.89 -15.03
CA SER A 30 -4.42 -9.11 -14.30
C SER A 30 -3.13 -9.85 -13.93
N LEU A 31 -3.17 -10.70 -12.90
CA LEU A 31 -2.02 -11.55 -12.52
C LEU A 31 -1.53 -12.39 -13.70
N GLN A 32 -2.45 -12.95 -14.50
CA GLN A 32 -2.13 -13.70 -15.72
C GLN A 32 -1.42 -12.83 -16.76
N SER A 33 -1.82 -11.56 -16.90
CA SER A 33 -1.17 -10.63 -17.83
C SER A 33 0.24 -10.25 -17.35
N ILE A 34 0.43 -10.10 -16.05
CA ILE A 34 1.74 -9.88 -15.42
C ILE A 34 2.67 -11.07 -15.69
N GLU A 35 2.19 -12.28 -15.49
CA GLU A 35 2.97 -13.51 -15.77
C GLU A 35 3.36 -13.62 -17.24
N LYS A 36 2.43 -13.34 -18.15
CA LYS A 36 2.68 -13.35 -19.60
C LYS A 36 3.72 -12.30 -20.01
N LEU A 37 3.64 -11.10 -19.46
CA LEU A 37 4.59 -10.02 -19.75
C LEU A 37 5.97 -10.35 -19.18
N ALA A 38 6.07 -10.84 -17.95
CA ALA A 38 7.33 -11.25 -17.34
C ALA A 38 8.01 -12.35 -18.18
N ARG A 39 7.25 -13.35 -18.62
CA ARG A 39 7.71 -14.42 -19.51
C ARG A 39 8.19 -13.88 -20.87
N ALA A 40 7.44 -12.97 -21.48
CA ALA A 40 7.77 -12.35 -22.76
C ALA A 40 9.04 -11.49 -22.71
N LEU A 41 9.33 -10.91 -21.53
CA LEU A 41 10.53 -10.13 -21.25
C LEU A 41 11.70 -11.00 -20.76
N GLU A 42 11.49 -12.31 -20.56
CA GLU A 42 12.48 -13.26 -20.01
C GLU A 42 13.01 -12.87 -18.62
N ILE A 43 12.17 -12.26 -17.81
CA ILE A 43 12.49 -11.84 -16.45
C ILE A 43 11.55 -12.53 -15.45
N SER A 44 11.95 -12.59 -14.18
CA SER A 44 11.04 -13.02 -13.12
C SER A 44 9.93 -12.00 -12.90
N ILE A 45 8.77 -12.43 -12.38
CA ILE A 45 7.71 -11.51 -11.97
C ILE A 45 8.27 -10.46 -10.98
N ALA A 46 9.11 -10.88 -10.04
CA ALA A 46 9.78 -9.98 -9.11
C ALA A 46 10.67 -8.94 -9.84
N ALA A 47 11.39 -9.35 -10.89
CA ALA A 47 12.24 -8.45 -11.67
C ALA A 47 11.42 -7.45 -12.52
N LEU A 48 10.19 -7.82 -12.93
CA LEU A 48 9.29 -6.90 -13.62
C LEU A 48 8.93 -5.69 -12.73
N PHE A 49 8.97 -5.89 -11.41
CA PHE A 49 8.65 -4.87 -10.40
C PHE A 49 9.89 -4.32 -9.68
N ASN A 50 11.09 -4.85 -9.98
CA ASN A 50 12.34 -4.29 -9.50
C ASN A 50 12.71 -3.08 -10.35
N TYR A 51 12.14 -1.94 -10.02
CA TYR A 51 12.67 -0.66 -10.46
C TYR A 51 13.90 -0.36 -9.59
N GLU A 52 15.10 -0.52 -10.14
CA GLU A 52 16.33 -0.08 -9.49
C GLU A 52 16.32 1.44 -9.38
N THR A 53 15.82 1.96 -8.26
CA THR A 53 16.39 3.18 -7.74
C THR A 53 17.77 2.80 -7.20
N SER A 54 18.82 3.24 -7.86
CA SER A 54 20.20 3.07 -7.42
C SER A 54 20.37 3.60 -6.01
N ALA A 55 20.26 2.72 -5.01
CA ALA A 55 20.82 2.84 -3.66
C ALA A 55 20.58 1.53 -2.87
N ASP A 56 21.66 0.80 -2.69
CA ASP A 56 22.02 -0.13 -1.61
C ASP A 56 21.01 -1.14 -1.07
N SER A 57 21.36 -2.38 -1.42
CA SER A 57 20.99 -3.63 -0.75
C SER A 57 21.42 -3.58 0.72
N THR A 58 20.45 -3.57 1.62
CA THR A 58 20.47 -4.29 2.92
C THR A 58 19.22 -3.96 3.71
N GLY A 59 18.52 -4.99 4.19
CA GLY A 59 17.55 -5.07 5.29
C GLY A 59 16.79 -3.80 5.65
N THR A 60 15.47 -3.89 5.82
CA THR A 60 14.61 -2.79 6.29
C THR A 60 15.36 -1.90 7.26
N PRO A 61 15.81 -0.69 6.90
CA PRO A 61 16.53 0.16 7.83
C PRO A 61 15.58 0.56 8.97
N PRO A 62 16.07 0.64 10.21
CA PRO A 62 15.31 1.26 11.27
C PRO A 62 14.94 2.66 10.81
N PHE A 63 13.67 3.07 11.07
CA PHE A 63 13.15 4.37 10.71
C PHE A 63 14.13 5.50 11.05
N THR A 64 14.81 6.06 10.07
CA THR A 64 15.80 7.14 10.22
C THR A 64 15.20 8.54 10.24
N GLY A 65 13.89 8.67 10.47
CA GLY A 65 13.22 9.96 10.68
C GLY A 65 13.01 10.85 9.44
N GLN A 66 13.59 10.53 8.29
CA GLN A 66 13.55 11.39 7.09
C GLN A 66 12.88 10.77 5.86
N GLY A 67 12.45 9.51 5.92
CA GLY A 67 11.79 8.86 4.80
C GLY A 67 10.30 9.17 4.71
N LEU A 68 9.80 9.45 3.50
CA LEU A 68 8.36 9.46 3.24
C LEU A 68 7.81 8.06 3.49
N VAL A 69 6.75 7.93 4.30
CA VAL A 69 6.02 6.69 4.50
C VAL A 69 4.74 6.77 3.70
N ASP A 70 4.52 5.78 2.85
CA ASP A 70 3.34 5.75 1.97
C ASP A 70 2.17 5.06 2.66
N ILE A 71 2.44 3.99 3.42
CA ILE A 71 1.43 3.20 4.12
C ILE A 71 1.79 3.12 5.61
N LEU A 72 0.87 3.54 6.48
CA LEU A 72 0.91 3.21 7.90
C LEU A 72 0.12 1.92 8.11
N PHE A 73 0.77 0.87 8.58
CA PHE A 73 0.16 -0.41 8.88
C PHE A 73 0.11 -0.63 10.40
N VAL A 74 -1.08 -0.83 10.94
CA VAL A 74 -1.35 -0.97 12.38
C VAL A 74 -1.86 -2.38 12.64
N GLU A 75 -1.05 -3.22 13.30
CA GLU A 75 -1.31 -4.64 13.51
C GLU A 75 -0.47 -5.13 14.68
N ASP A 76 -1.11 -5.66 15.73
CA ASP A 76 -0.43 -6.16 16.91
C ASP A 76 -0.01 -7.64 16.79
N ASP A 77 -0.79 -8.47 16.09
CA ASP A 77 -0.46 -9.87 15.92
C ASP A 77 0.77 -10.05 15.04
N PRO A 78 1.83 -10.74 15.54
CA PRO A 78 3.07 -10.91 14.78
C PRO A 78 2.91 -11.74 13.51
N LEU A 79 1.97 -12.70 13.50
CA LEU A 79 1.76 -13.60 12.36
C LEU A 79 1.00 -12.87 11.25
N ASP A 80 -0.11 -12.20 11.58
CA ASP A 80 -0.89 -11.40 10.64
C ASP A 80 -0.05 -10.28 10.05
N ALA A 81 0.74 -9.58 10.89
CA ALA A 81 1.68 -8.57 10.43
C ALA A 81 2.71 -9.14 9.46
N LYS A 82 3.29 -10.32 9.74
CA LYS A 82 4.27 -10.95 8.85
C LYS A 82 3.65 -11.34 7.51
N MET A 83 2.45 -11.90 7.53
CA MET A 83 1.72 -12.27 6.31
C MET A 83 1.41 -11.03 5.46
N ALA A 84 0.84 -9.99 6.06
CA ALA A 84 0.54 -8.75 5.37
C ALA A 84 1.79 -8.04 4.86
N MET A 85 2.86 -7.97 5.65
CA MET A 85 4.15 -7.38 5.21
C MET A 85 4.78 -8.17 4.06
N THR A 86 4.58 -9.50 4.00
CA THR A 86 5.02 -10.31 2.85
C THR A 86 4.24 -9.93 1.59
N ALA A 87 2.92 -9.75 1.69
CA ALA A 87 2.10 -9.27 0.58
C ALA A 87 2.49 -7.84 0.16
N LEU A 88 2.70 -6.94 1.13
CA LEU A 88 3.11 -5.55 0.90
C LEU A 88 4.53 -5.42 0.36
N SER A 89 5.42 -6.39 0.60
CA SER A 89 6.79 -6.37 0.05
C SER A 89 6.83 -6.54 -1.48
N ALA A 90 5.73 -7.01 -2.08
CA ALA A 90 5.59 -7.08 -3.54
C ALA A 90 5.33 -5.71 -4.18
N ILE A 91 5.09 -4.68 -3.39
CA ILE A 91 4.90 -3.29 -3.84
C ILE A 91 6.08 -2.43 -3.40
N THR A 92 6.37 -1.38 -4.18
CA THR A 92 7.51 -0.49 -3.91
C THR A 92 7.22 0.58 -2.85
N ASN A 93 6.02 0.57 -2.27
CA ASN A 93 5.59 1.52 -1.26
C ASN A 93 6.33 1.32 0.07
N ARG A 94 6.68 2.41 0.71
CA ARG A 94 7.30 2.39 2.03
C ARG A 94 6.25 2.19 3.11
N VAL A 95 6.31 1.06 3.79
CA VAL A 95 5.36 0.68 4.84
C VAL A 95 5.99 0.89 6.21
N GLN A 96 5.30 1.64 7.08
CA GLN A 96 5.62 1.71 8.50
C GLN A 96 4.65 0.82 9.26
N LEU A 97 5.15 -0.20 9.89
CA LEU A 97 4.40 -1.04 10.82
C LEU A 97 4.49 -0.46 12.23
N VAL A 98 3.34 -0.37 12.90
CA VAL A 98 3.21 -0.09 14.33
C VAL A 98 2.31 -1.14 14.98
N ARG A 99 2.47 -1.39 16.28
CA ARG A 99 1.92 -2.55 16.97
C ARG A 99 0.70 -2.26 17.86
N ASP A 100 0.32 -1.01 17.98
CA ASP A 100 -0.81 -0.58 18.83
C ASP A 100 -1.37 0.76 18.36
N GLY A 101 -2.57 1.09 18.86
CA GLY A 101 -3.28 2.32 18.49
C GLY A 101 -2.57 3.59 18.96
N GLU A 102 -1.94 3.57 20.14
CA GLU A 102 -1.19 4.73 20.65
C GLU A 102 -0.01 5.06 19.75
N SER A 103 0.78 4.03 19.37
CA SER A 103 1.90 4.18 18.43
C SER A 103 1.44 4.67 17.05
N ALA A 104 0.24 4.28 16.60
CA ALA A 104 -0.34 4.77 15.36
C ALA A 104 -0.64 6.28 15.44
N LEU A 105 -1.26 6.73 16.52
CA LEU A 105 -1.54 8.15 16.75
C LEU A 105 -0.24 8.96 16.98
N ASP A 106 0.71 8.42 17.71
CA ASP A 106 2.03 9.05 17.89
C ASP A 106 2.76 9.23 16.55
N PHE A 107 2.69 8.23 15.68
CA PHE A 107 3.22 8.34 14.32
C PHE A 107 2.54 9.46 13.53
N LEU A 108 1.21 9.49 13.51
CA LEU A 108 0.42 10.46 12.73
C LEU A 108 0.61 11.90 13.24
N PHE A 109 0.72 12.07 14.55
CA PHE A 109 0.85 13.36 15.20
C PHE A 109 2.29 13.76 15.55
N CYS A 110 3.27 12.99 15.10
CA CYS A 110 4.70 13.24 15.33
C CYS A 110 5.03 13.38 16.82
N ARG A 111 4.63 12.38 17.63
CA ARG A 111 4.84 12.35 19.09
C ARG A 111 5.74 11.17 19.48
N GLY A 112 6.15 11.12 20.75
CA GLY A 112 6.90 10.00 21.32
C GLY A 112 8.11 9.60 20.48
N ALA A 113 8.20 8.34 20.12
CA ALA A 113 9.28 7.81 19.27
C ALA A 113 9.32 8.46 17.87
N PHE A 114 8.23 9.07 17.43
CA PHE A 114 8.08 9.68 16.11
C PHE A 114 8.17 11.21 16.11
N ALA A 115 8.60 11.82 17.22
CA ALA A 115 8.67 13.28 17.38
C ALA A 115 9.60 13.98 16.37
N ARG A 116 10.56 13.23 15.77
CA ARG A 116 11.46 13.75 14.74
C ARG A 116 10.87 13.76 13.33
N ARG A 117 9.66 13.18 13.14
CA ARG A 117 8.99 13.20 11.85
C ARG A 117 8.49 14.61 11.53
N GLN A 118 8.44 14.92 10.25
CA GLN A 118 7.82 16.16 9.79
C GLN A 118 6.30 15.97 9.63
N PRO A 119 5.46 16.85 10.17
CA PRO A 119 3.99 16.75 10.06
C PRO A 119 3.47 16.78 8.60
N SER A 120 4.25 17.33 7.67
CA SER A 120 3.95 17.33 6.23
C SER A 120 4.10 15.95 5.58
N HIS A 121 4.91 15.07 6.17
CA HIS A 121 5.15 13.71 5.66
C HIS A 121 4.09 12.74 6.18
N ARG A 122 2.86 12.86 5.67
CA ARG A 122 1.73 12.01 6.06
C ARG A 122 1.70 10.74 5.22
N PRO A 123 1.27 9.60 5.78
CA PRO A 123 0.99 8.42 4.99
C PRO A 123 -0.17 8.72 4.03
N GLN A 124 -0.14 8.07 2.88
CA GLN A 124 -1.20 8.18 1.88
C GLN A 124 -2.34 7.19 2.14
N LEU A 125 -2.07 6.16 2.94
CA LEU A 125 -3.02 5.11 3.32
C LEU A 125 -2.72 4.63 4.73
N ILE A 126 -3.79 4.32 5.47
CA ILE A 126 -3.70 3.61 6.74
C ILE A 126 -4.40 2.25 6.58
N LEU A 127 -3.68 1.16 6.86
CA LEU A 127 -4.23 -0.16 7.06
C LEU A 127 -4.35 -0.38 8.56
N LEU A 128 -5.56 -0.57 9.07
CA LEU A 128 -5.85 -0.53 10.50
C LEU A 128 -6.59 -1.77 10.96
N ASP A 129 -5.94 -2.57 11.82
CA ASP A 129 -6.65 -3.63 12.53
C ASP A 129 -7.67 -3.05 13.52
N LEU A 130 -8.82 -3.70 13.63
CA LEU A 130 -9.83 -3.35 14.63
C LEU A 130 -9.55 -3.98 16.00
N GLU A 131 -8.91 -5.13 16.03
CA GLU A 131 -8.68 -5.91 17.26
C GLU A 131 -7.31 -5.56 17.88
N LEU A 132 -7.08 -4.28 18.18
CA LEU A 132 -5.85 -3.80 18.81
C LEU A 132 -5.96 -3.83 20.34
N PRO A 133 -4.83 -4.09 21.07
CA PRO A 133 -4.79 -4.00 22.50
C PRO A 133 -4.85 -2.55 23.00
N LYS A 134 -5.35 -2.32 24.22
CA LYS A 134 -5.45 -1.04 24.91
C LYS A 134 -6.42 -0.06 24.27
N MET A 135 -6.07 0.47 23.11
CA MET A 135 -6.88 1.37 22.29
C MET A 135 -7.35 0.62 21.05
N GLY A 136 -8.65 0.34 20.96
CA GLY A 136 -9.24 -0.40 19.85
C GLY A 136 -9.14 0.36 18.52
N GLY A 137 -9.14 -0.39 17.40
CA GLY A 137 -9.02 0.21 16.07
C GLY A 137 -10.14 1.19 15.74
N LEU A 138 -11.36 1.02 16.25
CA LEU A 138 -12.44 2.00 16.08
C LEU A 138 -12.14 3.33 16.78
N GLU A 139 -11.46 3.32 17.93
CA GLU A 139 -11.06 4.55 18.64
C GLU A 139 -9.93 5.27 17.87
N VAL A 140 -8.98 4.50 17.31
CA VAL A 140 -7.95 5.04 16.42
C VAL A 140 -8.59 5.68 15.19
N LEU A 141 -9.51 4.97 14.53
CA LEU A 141 -10.25 5.47 13.36
C LEU A 141 -10.98 6.77 13.68
N HIS A 142 -11.70 6.81 14.81
CA HIS A 142 -12.40 8.02 15.26
C HIS A 142 -11.42 9.18 15.43
N SER A 143 -10.29 8.96 16.11
CA SER A 143 -9.26 9.98 16.34
C SER A 143 -8.67 10.51 15.04
N VAL A 144 -8.38 9.60 14.09
CA VAL A 144 -7.87 9.96 12.75
C VAL A 144 -8.86 10.79 11.96
N LYS A 145 -10.15 10.43 11.99
CA LYS A 145 -11.19 11.10 11.21
C LYS A 145 -11.70 12.40 11.84
N SER A 146 -11.50 12.58 13.15
CA SER A 146 -11.90 13.78 13.87
C SER A 146 -10.88 14.92 13.78
N ASP A 147 -9.61 14.64 13.43
CA ASP A 147 -8.57 15.66 13.33
C ASP A 147 -8.40 16.13 11.88
N PRO A 148 -8.54 17.46 11.60
CA PRO A 148 -8.42 18.00 10.24
C PRO A 148 -7.09 17.68 9.55
N ARG A 149 -6.03 17.42 10.32
CA ARG A 149 -4.70 17.08 9.78
C ARG A 149 -4.65 15.67 9.18
N THR A 150 -5.50 14.76 9.65
CA THR A 150 -5.48 13.33 9.27
C THR A 150 -6.80 12.85 8.66
N ALA A 151 -7.89 13.60 8.79
CA ALA A 151 -9.24 13.20 8.34
C ALA A 151 -9.30 12.79 6.86
N THR A 152 -8.48 13.44 6.02
CA THR A 152 -8.43 13.16 4.57
C THR A 152 -7.65 11.90 4.21
N ILE A 153 -6.86 11.34 5.13
CA ILE A 153 -6.10 10.10 4.86
C ILE A 153 -7.11 8.95 4.77
N PRO A 154 -7.13 8.19 3.66
CA PRO A 154 -7.97 7.01 3.57
C PRO A 154 -7.53 5.95 4.59
N VAL A 155 -8.52 5.37 5.27
CA VAL A 155 -8.32 4.28 6.23
C VAL A 155 -9.04 3.05 5.73
N VAL A 156 -8.30 1.98 5.49
CA VAL A 156 -8.84 0.65 5.20
C VAL A 156 -8.74 -0.17 6.47
N VAL A 157 -9.86 -0.68 6.91
CA VAL A 157 -9.96 -1.47 8.13
C VAL A 157 -9.68 -2.93 7.82
N LEU A 158 -8.88 -3.57 8.67
CA LEU A 158 -8.63 -5.01 8.65
C LEU A 158 -9.49 -5.68 9.71
N THR A 159 -10.11 -6.78 9.37
CA THR A 159 -10.98 -7.50 10.31
C THR A 159 -10.87 -9.01 10.14
N GLY A 160 -10.78 -9.74 11.23
CA GLY A 160 -10.77 -11.21 11.25
C GLY A 160 -12.14 -11.85 11.08
N SER A 161 -13.21 -11.08 11.14
CA SER A 161 -14.57 -11.59 11.07
C SER A 161 -15.48 -10.71 10.20
N GLU A 162 -16.44 -11.34 9.49
CA GLU A 162 -17.54 -10.65 8.79
C GLU A 162 -18.59 -10.09 9.76
N ARG A 163 -18.21 -9.75 11.00
CA ARG A 163 -19.17 -9.16 11.94
C ARG A 163 -19.67 -7.84 11.36
N GLN A 164 -20.88 -7.88 10.82
CA GLN A 164 -21.52 -6.72 10.21
C GLN A 164 -21.49 -5.47 11.11
N ARG A 165 -21.47 -5.66 12.44
CA ARG A 165 -21.43 -4.55 13.40
C ARG A 165 -20.14 -3.73 13.29
N ASP A 166 -18.98 -4.39 13.21
CA ASP A 166 -17.68 -3.73 13.21
C ASP A 166 -17.43 -3.04 11.86
N VAL A 167 -17.81 -3.71 10.77
CA VAL A 167 -17.79 -3.12 9.42
C VAL A 167 -18.72 -1.93 9.30
N GLN A 168 -19.94 -2.01 9.86
CA GLN A 168 -20.88 -0.89 9.85
C GLN A 168 -20.40 0.27 10.73
N ALA A 169 -19.83 -0.03 11.91
CA ALA A 169 -19.28 0.98 12.80
C ALA A 169 -18.11 1.73 12.14
N SER A 170 -17.18 1.00 11.51
CA SER A 170 -16.05 1.60 10.81
C SER A 170 -16.50 2.48 9.63
N LYS A 171 -17.49 2.06 8.85
CA LYS A 171 -18.07 2.87 7.77
C LYS A 171 -18.70 4.16 8.29
N ARG A 172 -19.44 4.10 9.40
CA ARG A 172 -20.03 5.31 10.02
C ARG A 172 -18.95 6.28 10.52
N LEU A 173 -17.82 5.78 10.96
CA LEU A 173 -16.67 6.57 11.37
C LEU A 173 -15.82 7.07 10.20
N GLY A 174 -16.17 6.76 8.96
CA GLY A 174 -15.50 7.27 7.77
C GLY A 174 -14.35 6.39 7.27
N ALA A 175 -14.34 5.09 7.58
CA ALA A 175 -13.45 4.16 6.89
C ALA A 175 -13.76 4.15 5.39
N ALA A 176 -12.71 4.16 4.57
CA ALA A 176 -12.84 4.14 3.12
C ALA A 176 -13.29 2.77 2.61
N ASP A 177 -12.74 1.70 3.18
CA ASP A 177 -13.09 0.33 2.86
C ASP A 177 -12.65 -0.63 3.99
N TYR A 178 -12.85 -1.94 3.78
CA TYR A 178 -12.38 -2.98 4.70
C TYR A 178 -11.79 -4.18 3.92
N ILE A 179 -10.88 -4.89 4.57
CA ILE A 179 -10.30 -6.15 4.11
C ILE A 179 -10.52 -7.21 5.18
N LEU A 180 -11.01 -8.38 4.76
CA LEU A 180 -11.02 -9.58 5.61
C LEU A 180 -9.60 -10.14 5.68
N LYS A 181 -9.13 -10.43 6.90
CA LYS A 181 -7.88 -11.15 7.09
C LYS A 181 -7.98 -12.59 6.55
N PRO A 182 -6.92 -13.16 5.96
CA PRO A 182 -5.59 -12.61 5.86
C PRO A 182 -5.45 -11.53 4.78
N VAL A 183 -4.56 -10.57 5.02
CA VAL A 183 -4.24 -9.53 4.05
C VAL A 183 -3.35 -10.12 2.96
N ASP A 184 -3.86 -10.20 1.75
CA ASP A 184 -3.15 -10.67 0.57
C ASP A 184 -3.20 -9.64 -0.57
N MET A 185 -2.43 -9.88 -1.63
CA MET A 185 -2.38 -8.98 -2.79
C MET A 185 -3.72 -8.83 -3.49
N LEU A 186 -4.55 -9.89 -3.53
CA LEU A 186 -5.84 -9.85 -4.18
C LEU A 186 -6.80 -8.91 -3.44
N ASN A 187 -6.85 -9.03 -2.12
CA ASN A 187 -7.66 -8.17 -1.26
C ASN A 187 -7.17 -6.72 -1.29
N LEU A 188 -5.85 -6.51 -1.27
CA LEU A 188 -5.26 -5.17 -1.41
C LEU A 188 -5.64 -4.50 -2.74
N THR A 189 -5.52 -5.20 -3.86
CA THR A 189 -5.86 -4.65 -5.18
C THR A 189 -7.35 -4.33 -5.33
N ARG A 190 -8.23 -5.03 -4.60
CA ARG A 190 -9.67 -4.76 -4.62
C ARG A 190 -10.04 -3.42 -4.00
N VAL A 191 -9.34 -2.99 -2.94
CA VAL A 191 -9.63 -1.72 -2.25
C VAL A 191 -8.97 -0.51 -2.88
N VAL A 192 -7.99 -0.69 -3.76
CA VAL A 192 -7.29 0.41 -4.45
C VAL A 192 -8.23 1.41 -5.12
N PRO A 193 -9.24 0.98 -5.91
CA PRO A 193 -10.16 1.93 -6.55
C PRO A 193 -10.98 2.73 -5.54
N THR A 194 -11.37 2.11 -4.43
CA THR A 194 -12.21 2.71 -3.38
C THR A 194 -11.48 3.85 -2.65
N VAL A 195 -10.19 3.68 -2.41
CA VAL A 195 -9.38 4.66 -1.67
C VAL A 195 -8.68 5.67 -2.58
N ASN A 196 -8.90 5.57 -3.89
CA ASN A 196 -8.20 6.38 -4.91
C ASN A 196 -6.67 6.35 -4.72
N TYR A 197 -6.17 5.27 -4.17
CA TYR A 197 -4.76 5.05 -3.90
C TYR A 197 -4.12 4.37 -5.11
N GLN A 198 -3.05 4.95 -5.62
CA GLN A 198 -2.28 4.36 -6.71
C GLN A 198 -1.07 3.64 -6.10
N TRP A 199 -1.11 2.32 -6.14
CA TRP A 199 0.07 1.54 -5.81
C TRP A 199 1.23 1.93 -6.73
N ALA A 200 2.45 2.00 -6.21
CA ALA A 200 3.64 2.38 -6.99
C ALA A 200 3.87 1.50 -8.23
N LEU A 201 3.25 0.32 -8.29
CA LEU A 201 3.22 -0.56 -9.46
C LEU A 201 2.45 0.00 -10.66
N LEU A 202 1.61 1.01 -10.46
CA LEU A 202 0.64 1.49 -11.45
C LEU A 202 1.01 2.85 -12.07
N LYS A 203 1.95 3.58 -11.47
CA LYS A 203 2.48 4.83 -12.04
C LYS A 203 3.93 5.05 -11.66
N PRO A 204 4.81 5.30 -12.64
CA PRO A 204 6.12 5.86 -12.33
C PRO A 204 5.91 7.25 -11.69
N PRO A 205 6.79 7.65 -10.74
CA PRO A 205 6.76 9.01 -10.21
C PRO A 205 6.88 10.01 -11.37
N PRO A 206 6.24 11.19 -11.30
CA PRO A 206 6.43 12.22 -12.29
C PRO A 206 7.92 12.58 -12.36
N PRO A 207 8.46 12.87 -13.56
CA PRO A 207 9.85 13.28 -13.70
C PRO A 207 10.09 14.50 -12.81
N GLU A 208 11.13 14.42 -11.97
CA GLU A 208 11.58 15.57 -11.18
C GLU A 208 11.80 16.75 -12.13
N GLN A 209 11.05 17.81 -11.93
CA GLN A 209 11.36 19.09 -12.55
C GLN A 209 12.67 19.57 -11.93
N ARG A 210 13.78 19.33 -12.66
CA ARG A 210 15.04 19.96 -12.33
C ARG A 210 14.86 21.46 -12.55
N ALA A 211 14.86 22.20 -11.44
CA ALA A 211 15.04 23.65 -11.43
C ALA A 211 16.48 24.02 -11.84
#